data_596c222694f755be06d58365bc71c8f0
#
_entry.id   596c222694f755be06d58365bc71c8f0
#
_cell.length_a   1.000
_cell.length_b   1.000
_cell.length_c   1.000
_cell.angle_alpha   90.00
_cell.angle_beta   90.00
_cell.angle_gamma   90.00
#
_symmetry.space_group_name_H-M   'P 1'
#
loop_
_entity.id
_entity.type
_entity.pdbx_description
1 polymer ?
#
loop_
_entity_poly.entity_id
_entity_poly.type
_entity_poly.pdbx_seq_one_letter_code
_entity_poly.pdbx_strand_id
1 'polypeptide(L)'
;MRFLIICLSLFIAGPAIASDVTVEMLNKDADGNRMIYSQEVVEIAAGSTVKWVPTDKGHNVEIIASPNEMKFKSKNGKEASVTFETPGIYYYWCTPHKGMGMIGLVVVGGDISNKTQISKAKAIGKSKKKL
;
A
#
# COMPACT_ATOMS: atom_id res chain seq x y z
N MET A 1 -44.23 -5.90 36.51
CA MET A 1 -43.66 -6.40 35.24
C MET A 1 -42.90 -5.30 34.54
N ARG A 2 -41.55 -5.39 34.54
CA ARG A 2 -40.68 -4.40 33.87
C ARG A 2 -40.34 -4.97 32.51
N PHE A 3 -40.86 -4.34 31.44
CA PHE A 3 -40.47 -4.65 30.07
C PHE A 3 -39.09 -4.07 29.78
N LEU A 4 -38.12 -4.94 29.58
CA LEU A 4 -36.75 -4.58 29.13
C LEU A 4 -36.79 -4.43 27.61
N ILE A 5 -36.78 -3.19 27.12
CA ILE A 5 -36.67 -2.93 25.68
C ILE A 5 -35.20 -3.06 25.31
N ILE A 6 -34.83 -4.16 24.67
CA ILE A 6 -33.51 -4.36 24.09
C ILE A 6 -33.49 -3.60 22.75
N CYS A 7 -32.88 -2.43 22.73
CA CYS A 7 -32.58 -1.72 21.48
C CYS A 7 -31.47 -2.48 20.74
N LEU A 8 -31.86 -3.29 19.77
CA LEU A 8 -30.94 -3.92 18.84
C LEU A 8 -30.43 -2.85 17.86
N SER A 9 -29.24 -2.30 18.13
CA SER A 9 -28.59 -1.35 17.24
C SER A 9 -28.09 -2.11 15.99
N LEU A 10 -28.84 -1.98 14.91
CA LEU A 10 -28.44 -2.51 13.60
C LEU A 10 -27.29 -1.64 13.07
N PHE A 11 -26.05 -2.12 13.20
CA PHE A 11 -24.91 -1.51 12.53
C PHE A 11 -25.04 -1.79 11.04
N ILE A 12 -25.54 -0.82 10.28
CA ILE A 12 -25.49 -0.85 8.82
C ILE A 12 -24.08 -0.43 8.42
N ALA A 13 -23.20 -1.41 8.17
CA ALA A 13 -21.96 -1.15 7.49
C ALA A 13 -22.30 -0.74 6.04
N GLY A 14 -22.17 0.55 5.74
CA GLY A 14 -22.33 1.03 4.37
C GLY A 14 -21.27 0.40 3.43
N PRO A 15 -21.54 0.34 2.12
CA PRO A 15 -20.57 -0.18 1.17
C PRO A 15 -19.30 0.67 1.21
N ALA A 16 -18.14 0.02 1.28
CA ALA A 16 -16.86 0.69 1.13
C ALA A 16 -16.79 1.28 -0.28
N ILE A 17 -16.59 2.60 -0.39
CA ILE A 17 -16.54 3.31 -1.68
C ILE A 17 -15.10 3.25 -2.19
N ALA A 18 -14.92 2.80 -3.46
CA ALA A 18 -13.65 2.91 -4.16
C ALA A 18 -13.25 4.39 -4.30
N SER A 19 -11.98 4.71 -4.06
CA SER A 19 -11.44 6.06 -4.17
C SER A 19 -10.00 6.03 -4.70
N ASP A 20 -9.50 7.19 -5.13
CA ASP A 20 -8.12 7.33 -5.56
C ASP A 20 -7.25 7.86 -4.42
N VAL A 21 -6.06 7.31 -4.28
CA VAL A 21 -5.03 7.76 -3.34
C VAL A 21 -3.77 8.12 -4.10
N THR A 22 -3.19 9.28 -3.77
CA THR A 22 -1.92 9.73 -4.36
C THR A 22 -0.79 9.55 -3.35
N VAL A 23 0.29 8.92 -3.80
CA VAL A 23 1.53 8.71 -3.06
C VAL A 23 2.66 9.44 -3.78
N GLU A 24 3.42 10.26 -3.09
CA GLU A 24 4.58 10.94 -3.64
C GLU A 24 5.83 10.08 -3.52
N MET A 25 6.69 10.15 -4.51
CA MET A 25 8.02 9.53 -4.51
C MET A 25 9.06 10.60 -4.21
N LEU A 26 9.72 10.48 -3.05
CA LEU A 26 10.52 11.55 -2.45
C LEU A 26 11.98 11.14 -2.21
N ASN A 27 12.89 12.09 -2.44
CA ASN A 27 14.27 11.97 -1.96
C ASN A 27 14.35 12.14 -0.44
N LYS A 28 13.48 12.99 0.12
CA LYS A 28 13.44 13.29 1.55
C LYS A 28 12.04 13.79 1.92
N ASP A 29 11.52 13.30 3.03
CA ASP A 29 10.27 13.81 3.61
C ASP A 29 10.50 14.94 4.63
N ALA A 30 9.42 15.46 5.20
CA ALA A 30 9.45 16.53 6.20
C ALA A 30 10.19 16.12 7.49
N ASP A 31 10.22 14.83 7.82
CA ASP A 31 10.88 14.28 9.02
C ASP A 31 12.36 13.95 8.78
N GLY A 32 12.87 14.17 7.57
CA GLY A 32 14.25 13.89 7.20
C GLY A 32 14.53 12.47 6.74
N ASN A 33 13.51 11.62 6.60
CA ASN A 33 13.66 10.29 6.03
C ASN A 33 13.99 10.38 4.56
N ARG A 34 15.02 9.63 4.13
CA ARG A 34 15.52 9.70 2.76
C ARG A 34 15.04 8.51 1.92
N MET A 35 14.84 8.78 0.60
CA MET A 35 14.38 7.78 -0.36
C MET A 35 13.13 7.06 0.17
N ILE A 36 12.01 7.74 0.13
CA ILE A 36 10.79 7.33 0.80
C ILE A 36 9.54 7.65 -0.03
N TYR A 37 8.53 6.80 0.08
CA TYR A 37 7.17 7.14 -0.34
C TYR A 37 6.48 7.98 0.74
N SER A 38 5.68 8.96 0.34
CA SER A 38 5.00 9.87 1.28
C SER A 38 4.07 9.15 2.27
N GLN A 39 3.56 7.99 1.85
CA GLN A 39 2.81 7.04 2.68
C GLN A 39 3.41 5.65 2.46
N GLU A 40 3.98 5.07 3.49
CA GLU A 40 4.57 3.72 3.40
C GLU A 40 3.51 2.63 3.50
N VAL A 41 2.38 2.90 4.13
CA VAL A 41 1.21 2.01 4.18
C VAL A 41 -0.02 2.75 3.71
N VAL A 42 -0.66 2.24 2.67
CA VAL A 42 -1.89 2.77 2.09
C VAL A 42 -3.00 1.74 2.27
N GLU A 43 -4.10 2.13 2.90
CA GLU A 43 -5.29 1.29 3.07
C GLU A 43 -6.40 1.79 2.14
N ILE A 44 -6.90 0.90 1.28
CA ILE A 44 -7.94 1.22 0.29
C ILE A 44 -9.01 0.14 0.20
N ALA A 45 -10.20 0.53 -0.27
CA ALA A 45 -11.22 -0.43 -0.67
C ALA A 45 -10.86 -1.12 -1.99
N ALA A 46 -11.33 -2.34 -2.20
CA ALA A 46 -11.23 -3.02 -3.49
C ALA A 46 -11.85 -2.16 -4.61
N GLY A 47 -11.20 -2.11 -5.77
CA GLY A 47 -11.58 -1.26 -6.89
C GLY A 47 -10.99 0.15 -6.85
N SER A 48 -10.27 0.53 -5.78
CA SER A 48 -9.57 1.80 -5.67
C SER A 48 -8.27 1.82 -6.46
N THR A 49 -7.83 3.02 -6.85
CA THR A 49 -6.59 3.26 -7.59
C THR A 49 -5.57 3.98 -6.71
N VAL A 50 -4.34 3.49 -6.71
CA VAL A 50 -3.19 4.21 -6.15
C VAL A 50 -2.38 4.81 -7.29
N LYS A 51 -2.11 6.09 -7.18
CA LYS A 51 -1.32 6.87 -8.11
C LYS A 51 -0.02 7.30 -7.43
N TRP A 52 1.12 6.93 -8.01
CA TRP A 52 2.43 7.38 -7.55
C TRP A 52 2.93 8.51 -8.44
N VAL A 53 3.28 9.63 -7.83
CA VAL A 53 3.76 10.81 -8.55
C VAL A 53 5.25 11.05 -8.25
N PRO A 54 6.06 11.32 -9.30
CA PRO A 54 7.49 11.58 -9.13
C PRO A 54 7.73 13.03 -8.70
N THR A 55 7.45 13.35 -7.43
CA THR A 55 7.77 14.66 -6.86
C THR A 55 9.26 14.95 -6.99
N ASP A 56 10.10 13.95 -6.69
CA ASP A 56 11.52 13.96 -6.98
C ASP A 56 11.87 12.94 -8.08
N LYS A 57 13.00 13.15 -8.76
CA LYS A 57 13.48 12.28 -9.84
C LYS A 57 14.11 10.99 -9.30
N GLY A 58 14.16 9.96 -10.12
CA GLY A 58 14.97 8.77 -9.87
C GLY A 58 14.23 7.67 -9.10
N HIS A 59 12.91 7.69 -9.09
CA HIS A 59 12.08 6.72 -8.39
C HIS A 59 11.13 5.99 -9.33
N ASN A 60 10.72 4.80 -8.90
CA ASN A 60 9.70 3.98 -9.56
C ASN A 60 8.91 3.14 -8.54
N VAL A 61 8.01 2.33 -9.05
CA VAL A 61 7.22 1.35 -8.28
C VAL A 61 7.35 -0.01 -8.92
N GLU A 62 7.77 -1.01 -8.14
CA GLU A 62 7.82 -2.40 -8.58
C GLU A 62 7.14 -3.28 -7.53
N ILE A 63 6.05 -3.96 -7.92
CA ILE A 63 5.33 -4.88 -7.03
C ILE A 63 6.11 -6.18 -6.93
N ILE A 64 6.44 -6.58 -5.70
CA ILE A 64 7.31 -7.73 -5.39
C ILE A 64 6.50 -8.93 -4.91
N ALA A 65 5.46 -8.70 -4.13
CA ALA A 65 4.56 -9.74 -3.64
C ALA A 65 3.13 -9.22 -3.54
N SER A 66 2.19 -10.07 -3.90
CA SER A 66 0.76 -9.74 -3.91
C SER A 66 -0.08 -11.01 -3.78
N PRO A 67 -1.36 -10.89 -3.34
CA PRO A 67 -2.23 -12.05 -3.18
C PRO A 67 -2.58 -12.74 -4.52
N ASN A 68 -2.50 -12.01 -5.63
CA ASN A 68 -2.87 -12.45 -6.97
C ASN A 68 -1.69 -12.56 -7.95
N GLU A 69 -0.45 -12.62 -7.44
CA GLU A 69 0.79 -12.70 -8.24
C GLU A 69 0.94 -11.59 -9.29
N MET A 70 0.47 -10.38 -8.96
CA MET A 70 0.54 -9.22 -9.84
C MET A 70 1.99 -8.89 -10.21
N LYS A 71 2.22 -8.69 -11.52
CA LYS A 71 3.49 -8.23 -12.07
C LYS A 71 3.34 -6.80 -12.55
N PHE A 72 4.01 -5.88 -11.87
CA PHE A 72 4.00 -4.47 -12.24
C PHE A 72 5.33 -3.82 -11.92
N LYS A 73 5.86 -3.07 -12.88
CA LYS A 73 7.06 -2.25 -12.72
C LYS A 73 6.92 -1.00 -13.55
N SER A 74 6.91 0.16 -12.90
CA SER A 74 6.86 1.45 -13.60
C SER A 74 8.22 1.88 -14.11
N LYS A 75 8.21 2.80 -15.08
CA LYS A 75 9.42 3.44 -15.57
C LYS A 75 9.96 4.42 -14.54
N ASN A 76 11.28 4.49 -14.40
CA ASN A 76 11.94 5.44 -13.52
C ASN A 76 11.59 6.89 -13.91
N GLY A 77 11.26 7.70 -12.91
CA GLY A 77 10.95 9.12 -13.07
C GLY A 77 9.58 9.39 -13.73
N LYS A 78 8.73 8.39 -13.86
CA LYS A 78 7.39 8.53 -14.43
C LYS A 78 6.30 8.28 -13.38
N GLU A 79 5.16 8.93 -13.59
CA GLU A 79 3.94 8.66 -12.85
C GLU A 79 3.47 7.23 -13.11
N ALA A 80 2.92 6.58 -12.10
CA ALA A 80 2.35 5.25 -12.19
C ALA A 80 0.98 5.20 -11.51
N SER A 81 0.07 4.40 -12.06
CA SER A 81 -1.24 4.14 -11.46
C SER A 81 -1.57 2.67 -11.54
N VAL A 82 -2.12 2.12 -10.46
CA VAL A 82 -2.61 0.74 -10.39
C VAL A 82 -3.96 0.72 -9.69
N THR A 83 -4.94 0.06 -10.31
CA THR A 83 -6.23 -0.24 -9.71
C THR A 83 -6.18 -1.62 -9.07
N PHE A 84 -6.55 -1.70 -7.79
CA PHE A 84 -6.46 -2.92 -6.99
C PHE A 84 -7.84 -3.53 -6.76
N GLU A 85 -8.12 -4.65 -7.42
CA GLU A 85 -9.40 -5.35 -7.33
C GLU A 85 -9.42 -6.46 -6.28
N THR A 86 -8.31 -7.19 -6.13
CA THR A 86 -8.21 -8.34 -5.24
C THR A 86 -7.80 -7.91 -3.83
N PRO A 87 -8.59 -8.24 -2.78
CA PRO A 87 -8.21 -7.97 -1.39
C PRO A 87 -6.91 -8.65 -0.99
N GLY A 88 -6.15 -8.00 -0.12
CA GLY A 88 -4.88 -8.49 0.40
C GLY A 88 -3.83 -7.41 0.50
N ILE A 89 -2.62 -7.81 0.89
CA ILE A 89 -1.47 -6.92 1.03
C ILE A 89 -0.59 -7.03 -0.23
N TYR A 90 -0.29 -5.89 -0.81
CA TYR A 90 0.62 -5.71 -1.95
C TYR A 90 1.89 -5.04 -1.44
N TYR A 91 3.04 -5.70 -1.60
CA TYR A 91 4.35 -5.18 -1.24
C TYR A 91 5.07 -4.70 -2.48
N TYR A 92 5.58 -3.47 -2.44
CA TYR A 92 6.34 -2.87 -3.53
C TYR A 92 7.58 -2.14 -3.01
N TRP A 93 8.54 -1.94 -3.89
CA TRP A 93 9.73 -1.16 -3.63
C TRP A 93 10.04 -0.17 -4.76
N CYS A 94 10.94 0.76 -4.47
CA CYS A 94 11.63 1.54 -5.49
C CYS A 94 12.86 0.76 -5.93
N THR A 95 12.94 0.37 -7.20
CA THR A 95 14.00 -0.52 -7.69
C THR A 95 15.42 -0.02 -7.39
N PRO A 96 15.78 1.26 -7.67
CA PRO A 96 17.12 1.76 -7.36
C PRO A 96 17.37 1.98 -5.85
N HIS A 97 16.35 2.10 -5.02
CA HIS A 97 16.47 2.42 -3.60
C HIS A 97 15.97 1.35 -2.63
N LYS A 98 15.75 0.14 -3.13
CA LYS A 98 15.29 -1.00 -2.32
C LYS A 98 16.21 -1.32 -1.14
N GLY A 99 17.52 -1.17 -1.32
CA GLY A 99 18.51 -1.35 -0.24
C GLY A 99 18.52 -0.24 0.79
N MET A 100 17.96 0.92 0.47
CA MET A 100 17.85 2.08 1.36
C MET A 100 16.55 2.09 2.18
N GLY A 101 15.68 1.11 1.98
CA GLY A 101 14.40 1.00 2.68
C GLY A 101 13.25 1.75 2.01
N MET A 102 13.35 2.08 0.72
CA MET A 102 12.25 2.69 -0.03
C MET A 102 11.25 1.62 -0.48
N ILE A 103 10.35 1.28 0.42
CA ILE A 103 9.31 0.27 0.23
C ILE A 103 7.95 0.81 0.66
N GLY A 104 6.91 0.13 0.23
CA GLY A 104 5.55 0.44 0.64
C GLY A 104 4.64 -0.78 0.60
N LEU A 105 3.50 -0.65 1.26
CA LEU A 105 2.41 -1.61 1.28
C LEU A 105 1.11 -0.95 0.84
N VAL A 106 0.33 -1.66 0.05
CA VAL A 106 -1.08 -1.34 -0.19
C VAL A 106 -1.91 -2.46 0.43
N VAL A 107 -2.78 -2.11 1.37
CA VAL A 107 -3.73 -3.04 2.00
C VAL A 107 -5.09 -2.82 1.38
N VAL A 108 -5.60 -3.81 0.69
CA VAL A 108 -6.85 -3.75 -0.07
C VAL A 108 -7.95 -4.49 0.66
N GLY A 109 -9.08 -3.81 0.92
CA GLY A 109 -10.25 -4.40 1.56
C GLY A 109 -10.03 -4.83 3.02
N GLY A 110 -9.02 -4.28 3.70
CA GLY A 110 -8.69 -4.66 5.08
C GLY A 110 -8.22 -6.11 5.24
N ASP A 111 -7.92 -6.80 4.14
CA ASP A 111 -7.50 -8.20 4.15
C ASP A 111 -5.99 -8.31 4.36
N ILE A 112 -5.60 -8.91 5.48
CA ILE A 112 -4.19 -9.16 5.84
C ILE A 112 -3.87 -10.67 5.89
N SER A 113 -4.70 -11.51 5.27
CA SER A 113 -4.55 -12.97 5.30
C SER A 113 -3.24 -13.46 4.67
N ASN A 114 -2.65 -12.68 3.74
CA ASN A 114 -1.34 -12.99 3.13
C ASN A 114 -0.14 -12.36 3.87
N LYS A 115 -0.30 -11.96 5.11
CA LYS A 115 0.77 -11.35 5.92
C LYS A 115 2.05 -12.21 5.96
N THR A 116 1.92 -13.53 6.08
CA THR A 116 3.08 -14.45 6.08
C THR A 116 3.83 -14.42 4.75
N GLN A 117 3.11 -14.34 3.62
CA GLN A 117 3.72 -14.16 2.30
C GLN A 117 4.57 -12.89 2.25
N ILE A 118 4.04 -11.79 2.76
CA ILE A 118 4.74 -10.50 2.75
C ILE A 118 5.98 -10.54 3.64
N SER A 119 5.91 -11.12 4.84
CA SER A 119 7.05 -11.23 5.76
C SER A 119 8.21 -12.08 5.21
N LYS A 120 7.91 -12.99 4.29
CA LYS A 120 8.89 -13.85 3.60
C LYS A 120 9.31 -13.32 2.23
N ALA A 121 8.77 -12.19 1.81
CA ALA A 121 9.06 -11.61 0.51
C ALA A 121 10.52 -11.12 0.42
N LYS A 122 11.00 -11.00 -0.81
CA LYS A 122 12.36 -10.52 -1.08
C LYS A 122 12.54 -9.10 -0.54
N ALA A 123 13.51 -8.92 0.34
CA ALA A 123 13.88 -7.62 0.89
C ALA A 123 15.41 -7.49 0.95
N ILE A 124 15.92 -6.28 0.78
CA ILE A 124 17.34 -6.00 0.66
C ILE A 124 17.72 -4.84 1.59
N GLY A 125 18.85 -4.98 2.30
CA GLY A 125 19.39 -3.90 3.15
C GLY A 125 18.40 -3.43 4.21
N LYS A 126 18.14 -2.13 4.28
CA LYS A 126 17.21 -1.52 5.25
C LYS A 126 15.76 -1.98 5.08
N SER A 127 15.38 -2.41 3.89
CA SER A 127 14.02 -2.94 3.64
C SER A 127 13.71 -4.19 4.49
N LYS A 128 14.72 -5.01 4.80
CA LYS A 128 14.56 -6.19 5.67
C LYS A 128 14.10 -5.84 7.09
N LYS A 129 14.41 -4.64 7.56
CA LYS A 129 14.04 -4.19 8.91
C LYS A 129 12.62 -3.63 8.96
N LYS A 130 12.04 -3.29 7.82
CA LYS A 130 10.69 -2.72 7.71
C LYS A 130 9.61 -3.79 7.51
N LEU A 131 9.96 -4.94 6.95
CA LEU A 131 9.06 -6.08 6.76
C LEU A 131 9.04 -7.01 7.98
#